data_739f561cd017507679f56246f703bb75
#
_entry.id   739f561cd017507679f56246f703bb75
#
_cell.length_a   1.000
_cell.length_b   1.000
_cell.length_c   1.000
_cell.angle_alpha   90.00
_cell.angle_beta   90.00
_cell.angle_gamma   90.00
#
_symmetry.space_group_name_H-M   'P 1'
#
loop_
_entity.id
_entity.type
_entity.pdbx_description
1 polymer ?
#
loop_
_entity_poly.entity_id
_entity_poly.type
_entity_poly.pdbx_seq_one_letter_code
_entity_poly.pdbx_strand_id
1 'polypeptide(L)'
;MSHRVGASTIHRILHRHRIPPAPQRADTSWRTFLRAHADTLLACDFFHVDCAVTLQRLYMFIVMEIGARYVHALGVTAHPTGAWVTQLARNLMMTLQDRSGSSLRFLIRDRDSKFTAAFDGVFTAEDVEVVKIPPRCPRANAFAERRVRTVRAECTDRMLIAGERHLHTVLDRYTEHYNRGRPHRSLELRAPCDATNVTPLPMGTLRRHEILGGLINEYHRAA
;
A
#
# COMPACT_ATOMS: atom_id res chain seq x y z
N MET A 1 6.60 -6.38 -47.04
CA MET A 1 7.90 -7.04 -46.78
C MET A 1 8.28 -6.82 -45.32
N SER A 2 8.32 -7.88 -44.52
CA SER A 2 8.75 -7.79 -43.09
C SER A 2 10.25 -7.91 -43.03
N HIS A 3 10.95 -6.84 -42.61
CA HIS A 3 12.39 -6.87 -42.42
C HIS A 3 12.71 -7.41 -41.02
N ARG A 4 13.39 -8.56 -40.92
CA ARG A 4 13.92 -9.11 -39.69
C ARG A 4 15.19 -8.33 -39.31
N VAL A 5 15.11 -7.54 -38.23
CA VAL A 5 16.24 -6.76 -37.73
C VAL A 5 16.76 -7.40 -36.44
N GLY A 6 18.05 -7.60 -36.33
CA GLY A 6 18.69 -8.17 -35.13
C GLY A 6 18.64 -7.23 -33.93
N ALA A 7 18.60 -7.78 -32.71
CA ALA A 7 18.53 -7.03 -31.46
C ALA A 7 19.66 -6.00 -31.29
N SER A 8 20.88 -6.34 -31.75
CA SER A 8 22.04 -5.45 -31.75
C SER A 8 21.87 -4.23 -32.66
N THR A 9 21.22 -4.41 -33.80
CA THR A 9 20.91 -3.30 -34.72
C THR A 9 19.88 -2.35 -34.11
N ILE A 10 18.85 -2.91 -33.48
CA ILE A 10 17.85 -2.12 -32.73
C ILE A 10 18.53 -1.32 -31.62
N HIS A 11 19.39 -1.95 -30.81
CA HIS A 11 20.14 -1.31 -29.75
C HIS A 11 21.00 -0.14 -30.27
N ARG A 12 21.71 -0.35 -31.39
CA ARG A 12 22.56 0.68 -32.02
C ARG A 12 21.76 1.86 -32.53
N ILE A 13 20.58 1.60 -33.13
CA ILE A 13 19.66 2.66 -33.60
C ILE A 13 19.14 3.47 -32.41
N LEU A 14 18.66 2.81 -31.34
CA LEU A 14 18.15 3.47 -30.16
C LEU A 14 19.25 4.34 -29.49
N HIS A 15 20.48 3.80 -29.38
CA HIS A 15 21.61 4.54 -28.82
C HIS A 15 21.98 5.77 -29.67
N ARG A 16 22.00 5.65 -31.00
CA ARG A 16 22.25 6.76 -31.94
C ARG A 16 21.21 7.88 -31.77
N HIS A 17 19.98 7.53 -31.53
CA HIS A 17 18.88 8.48 -31.30
C HIS A 17 18.71 8.91 -29.83
N ARG A 18 19.66 8.54 -28.95
CA ARG A 18 19.63 8.81 -27.52
C ARG A 18 18.34 8.35 -26.84
N ILE A 19 17.72 7.27 -27.35
CA ILE A 19 16.55 6.66 -26.77
C ILE A 19 17.01 5.60 -25.78
N PRO A 20 16.81 5.79 -24.47
CA PRO A 20 17.24 4.82 -23.47
C PRO A 20 16.50 3.49 -23.62
N PRO A 21 17.06 2.37 -23.11
CA PRO A 21 16.39 1.08 -23.08
C PRO A 21 14.99 1.16 -22.43
N ALA A 22 14.06 0.33 -22.89
CA ALA A 22 12.67 0.35 -22.43
C ALA A 22 12.49 0.30 -20.90
N PRO A 23 13.27 -0.47 -20.11
CA PRO A 23 13.20 -0.45 -18.65
C PRO A 23 13.53 0.92 -18.04
N GLN A 24 14.53 1.62 -18.58
CA GLN A 24 14.90 2.96 -18.07
C GLN A 24 13.86 4.02 -18.43
N ARG A 25 13.24 3.92 -19.60
CA ARG A 25 12.14 4.82 -20.00
C ARG A 25 10.89 4.61 -19.14
N ALA A 26 10.53 3.35 -18.90
CA ALA A 26 9.40 3.00 -18.06
C ALA A 26 9.59 3.48 -16.61
N ASP A 27 10.77 3.29 -16.04
CA ASP A 27 11.11 3.74 -14.68
C ASP A 27 11.04 5.27 -14.53
N THR A 28 11.55 6.01 -15.52
CA THR A 28 11.57 7.48 -15.45
C THR A 28 10.16 8.06 -15.56
N SER A 29 9.38 7.61 -16.53
CA SER A 29 8.00 8.06 -16.72
C SER A 29 7.09 7.62 -15.57
N TRP A 30 7.26 6.40 -15.05
CA TRP A 30 6.49 5.87 -13.93
C TRP A 30 6.78 6.64 -12.63
N ARG A 31 8.04 6.91 -12.31
CA ARG A 31 8.40 7.74 -11.16
C ARG A 31 7.84 9.15 -11.25
N THR A 32 7.87 9.74 -12.43
CA THR A 32 7.29 11.06 -12.66
C THR A 32 5.80 11.05 -12.45
N PHE A 33 5.09 10.05 -12.99
CA PHE A 33 3.66 9.85 -12.76
C PHE A 33 3.33 9.72 -11.28
N LEU A 34 4.03 8.84 -10.55
CA LEU A 34 3.80 8.61 -9.11
C LEU A 34 4.01 9.87 -8.27
N ARG A 35 5.01 10.68 -8.61
CA ARG A 35 5.27 11.94 -7.90
C ARG A 35 4.21 13.00 -8.19
N ALA A 36 3.83 13.14 -9.45
CA ALA A 36 2.86 14.14 -9.88
C ALA A 36 1.45 13.89 -9.34
N HIS A 37 1.11 12.61 -9.05
CA HIS A 37 -0.21 12.22 -8.61
C HIS A 37 -0.26 11.63 -7.20
N ALA A 38 0.80 11.78 -6.40
CA ALA A 38 0.92 11.13 -5.10
C ALA A 38 -0.30 11.38 -4.19
N ASP A 39 -0.81 12.60 -4.14
CA ASP A 39 -1.91 13.01 -3.26
C ASP A 39 -3.29 12.50 -3.72
N THR A 40 -3.40 12.05 -4.97
CA THR A 40 -4.65 11.55 -5.57
C THR A 40 -4.58 10.06 -5.90
N LEU A 41 -3.57 9.35 -5.37
CA LEU A 41 -3.21 8.02 -5.80
C LEU A 41 -3.32 7.00 -4.67
N LEU A 42 -4.09 5.95 -4.93
CA LEU A 42 -4.15 4.74 -4.11
C LEU A 42 -3.23 3.66 -4.69
N ALA A 43 -2.66 2.85 -3.83
CA ALA A 43 -2.02 1.59 -4.21
C ALA A 43 -2.54 0.45 -3.35
N CYS A 44 -2.88 -0.68 -3.96
CA CYS A 44 -3.33 -1.85 -3.24
C CYS A 44 -2.44 -3.06 -3.48
N ASP A 45 -2.44 -3.96 -2.52
CA ASP A 45 -1.67 -5.20 -2.58
C ASP A 45 -2.23 -6.25 -1.62
N PHE A 46 -1.86 -7.49 -1.88
CA PHE A 46 -2.07 -8.61 -0.99
C PHE A 46 -0.76 -9.05 -0.36
N PHE A 47 -0.81 -9.40 0.90
CA PHE A 47 0.22 -10.24 1.50
C PHE A 47 -0.43 -11.38 2.28
N HIS A 48 0.37 -12.37 2.64
CA HIS A 48 -0.11 -13.52 3.38
C HIS A 48 0.74 -13.79 4.61
N VAL A 49 0.11 -14.45 5.58
CA VAL A 49 0.72 -14.98 6.79
C VAL A 49 0.23 -16.40 6.97
N ASP A 50 1.11 -17.32 7.31
CA ASP A 50 0.71 -18.71 7.60
C ASP A 50 0.30 -18.82 9.08
N CYS A 51 -0.88 -19.41 9.34
CA CYS A 51 -1.39 -19.64 10.67
C CYS A 51 -0.54 -20.70 11.38
N ALA A 52 -0.06 -20.42 12.58
CA ALA A 52 0.82 -21.31 13.33
C ALA A 52 0.09 -22.58 13.84
N VAL A 53 -1.24 -22.52 13.99
CA VAL A 53 -2.05 -23.63 14.53
C VAL A 53 -2.55 -24.53 13.40
N THR A 54 -3.13 -23.95 12.36
CA THR A 54 -3.77 -24.71 11.27
C THR A 54 -2.88 -24.89 10.05
N LEU A 55 -1.73 -24.21 9.99
CA LEU A 55 -0.84 -24.11 8.83
C LEU A 55 -1.53 -23.56 7.59
N GLN A 56 -2.73 -23.00 7.75
CA GLN A 56 -3.50 -22.40 6.68
C GLN A 56 -2.94 -21.04 6.33
N ARG A 57 -2.88 -20.73 5.05
CA ARG A 57 -2.46 -19.41 4.57
C ARG A 57 -3.61 -18.41 4.69
N LEU A 58 -3.36 -17.32 5.38
CA LEU A 58 -4.28 -16.21 5.55
C LEU A 58 -3.81 -15.03 4.69
N TYR A 59 -4.71 -14.50 3.88
CA TYR A 59 -4.45 -13.36 3.00
C TYR A 59 -5.01 -12.09 3.61
N MET A 60 -4.23 -11.04 3.54
CA MET A 60 -4.60 -9.70 3.95
C MET A 60 -4.65 -8.78 2.74
N PHE A 61 -5.76 -8.05 2.57
CA PHE A 61 -5.91 -7.01 1.57
C PHE A 61 -5.70 -5.63 2.17
N ILE A 62 -4.75 -4.88 1.62
CA ILE A 62 -4.41 -3.53 2.06
C ILE A 62 -4.53 -2.53 0.92
N VAL A 63 -4.92 -1.31 1.26
CA VAL A 63 -4.88 -0.15 0.37
C VAL A 63 -4.16 0.98 1.07
N MET A 64 -3.36 1.75 0.34
CA MET A 64 -2.57 2.85 0.85
C MET A 64 -2.81 4.11 0.04
N GLU A 65 -3.10 5.22 0.70
CA GLU A 65 -3.05 6.57 0.14
C GLU A 65 -1.58 7.01 0.03
N ILE A 66 -1.09 7.22 -1.19
CA ILE A 66 0.35 7.39 -1.41
C ILE A 66 0.88 8.70 -0.84
N GLY A 67 0.18 9.81 -1.00
CA GLY A 67 0.59 11.11 -0.48
C GLY A 67 0.54 11.14 1.04
N ALA A 68 -0.62 10.86 1.61
CA ALA A 68 -0.85 10.86 3.05
C ALA A 68 -0.13 9.71 3.79
N ARG A 69 0.34 8.68 3.10
CA ARG A 69 0.86 7.44 3.70
C ARG A 69 -0.17 6.67 4.54
N TYR A 70 -1.42 7.07 4.50
CA TYR A 70 -2.47 6.43 5.27
C TYR A 70 -2.76 5.02 4.74
N VAL A 71 -2.95 4.07 5.64
CA VAL A 71 -3.17 2.66 5.30
C VAL A 71 -4.54 2.22 5.75
N HIS A 72 -5.25 1.57 4.86
CA HIS A 72 -6.50 0.87 5.12
C HIS A 72 -6.23 -0.64 5.15
N ALA A 73 -6.46 -1.27 6.30
CA ALA A 73 -6.49 -2.71 6.46
C ALA A 73 -7.91 -3.19 6.18
N LEU A 74 -8.17 -3.73 4.98
CA LEU A 74 -9.53 -3.94 4.53
C LEU A 74 -10.13 -5.26 4.97
N GLY A 75 -9.32 -6.29 5.11
CA GLY A 75 -9.82 -7.59 5.56
C GLY A 75 -8.80 -8.71 5.47
N VAL A 76 -9.07 -9.77 6.22
CA VAL A 76 -8.28 -11.01 6.28
C VAL A 76 -9.19 -12.16 5.86
N THR A 77 -8.68 -13.11 5.09
CA THR A 77 -9.38 -14.36 4.78
C THR A 77 -8.42 -15.46 4.33
N ALA A 78 -8.78 -16.70 4.55
CA ALA A 78 -8.11 -17.85 3.95
C ALA A 78 -8.48 -18.05 2.47
N HIS A 79 -9.61 -17.50 2.02
CA HIS A 79 -10.18 -17.71 0.68
C HIS A 79 -10.49 -16.38 -0.02
N PRO A 80 -9.47 -15.66 -0.53
CA PRO A 80 -9.66 -14.37 -1.20
C PRO A 80 -10.29 -14.55 -2.58
N THR A 81 -11.63 -14.46 -2.63
CA THR A 81 -12.38 -14.50 -3.89
C THR A 81 -12.53 -13.12 -4.51
N GLY A 82 -12.77 -13.03 -5.83
CA GLY A 82 -13.03 -11.76 -6.51
C GLY A 82 -14.26 -11.04 -5.94
N ALA A 83 -15.31 -11.76 -5.52
CA ALA A 83 -16.50 -11.18 -4.89
C ALA A 83 -16.16 -10.54 -3.54
N TRP A 84 -15.35 -11.22 -2.71
CA TRP A 84 -14.89 -10.70 -1.43
C TRP A 84 -14.05 -9.42 -1.60
N VAL A 85 -13.10 -9.43 -2.52
CA VAL A 85 -12.26 -8.25 -2.81
C VAL A 85 -13.11 -7.08 -3.31
N THR A 86 -14.09 -7.36 -4.19
CA THR A 86 -15.02 -6.34 -4.70
C THR A 86 -15.86 -5.73 -3.58
N GLN A 87 -16.32 -6.54 -2.60
CA GLN A 87 -17.07 -6.01 -1.47
C GLN A 87 -16.21 -5.12 -0.58
N LEU A 88 -14.95 -5.49 -0.33
CA LEU A 88 -14.02 -4.65 0.42
C LEU A 88 -13.73 -3.32 -0.30
N ALA A 89 -13.66 -3.33 -1.63
CA ALA A 89 -13.53 -2.12 -2.42
C ALA A 89 -14.73 -1.17 -2.23
N ARG A 90 -15.96 -1.70 -2.26
CA ARG A 90 -17.17 -0.89 -1.99
C ARG A 90 -17.14 -0.27 -0.61
N ASN A 91 -16.82 -1.06 0.42
CA ASN A 91 -16.73 -0.57 1.80
C ASN A 91 -15.67 0.55 1.93
N LEU A 92 -14.52 0.38 1.26
CA LEU A 92 -13.48 1.40 1.22
C LEU A 92 -13.97 2.69 0.58
N MET A 93 -14.63 2.61 -0.59
CA MET A 93 -15.13 3.81 -1.30
C MET A 93 -16.16 4.57 -0.46
N MET A 94 -17.08 3.89 0.23
CA MET A 94 -17.99 4.52 1.19
C MET A 94 -17.23 5.27 2.29
N THR A 95 -16.21 4.64 2.89
CA THR A 95 -15.39 5.27 3.94
C THR A 95 -14.62 6.49 3.44
N LEU A 96 -14.14 6.45 2.19
CA LEU A 96 -13.37 7.55 1.58
C LEU A 96 -14.27 8.74 1.19
N GLN A 97 -15.50 8.49 0.77
CA GLN A 97 -16.50 9.53 0.47
C GLN A 97 -16.90 10.31 1.73
N ASP A 98 -17.04 9.64 2.88
CA ASP A 98 -17.34 10.28 4.17
C ASP A 98 -16.20 11.20 4.65
N ARG A 99 -14.98 10.99 4.19
CA ARG A 99 -13.80 11.81 4.51
C ARG A 99 -13.68 12.95 3.50
N SER A 100 -14.48 13.99 3.69
CA SER A 100 -14.52 15.20 2.85
C SER A 100 -13.12 15.71 2.47
N GLY A 101 -12.78 15.71 1.19
CA GLY A 101 -11.62 16.43 0.65
C GLY A 101 -10.58 15.64 -0.15
N SER A 102 -10.64 14.31 -0.24
CA SER A 102 -9.69 13.57 -1.08
C SER A 102 -10.24 13.34 -2.49
N SER A 103 -9.79 14.13 -3.46
CA SER A 103 -10.07 13.87 -4.88
C SER A 103 -9.18 12.73 -5.38
N LEU A 104 -9.50 11.50 -5.03
CA LEU A 104 -8.79 10.32 -5.53
C LEU A 104 -9.03 10.18 -7.04
N ARG A 105 -7.97 9.93 -7.78
CA ARG A 105 -8.02 9.84 -9.25
C ARG A 105 -7.49 8.53 -9.80
N PHE A 106 -6.59 7.86 -9.07
CA PHE A 106 -5.91 6.68 -9.56
C PHE A 106 -5.83 5.59 -8.50
N LEU A 107 -6.05 4.33 -8.91
CA LEU A 107 -5.74 3.14 -8.13
C LEU A 107 -4.69 2.32 -8.85
N ILE A 108 -3.52 2.12 -8.23
CA ILE A 108 -2.52 1.18 -8.72
C ILE A 108 -2.77 -0.20 -8.14
N ARG A 109 -2.81 -1.21 -8.99
CA ARG A 109 -2.87 -2.62 -8.62
C ARG A 109 -2.02 -3.50 -9.52
N ASP A 110 -1.67 -4.66 -9.04
CA ASP A 110 -1.04 -5.70 -9.83
C ASP A 110 -2.06 -6.41 -10.75
N ARG A 111 -1.62 -7.48 -11.39
CA ARG A 111 -2.43 -8.29 -12.32
C ARG A 111 -2.95 -9.59 -11.69
N ASP A 112 -3.03 -9.64 -10.36
CA ASP A 112 -3.58 -10.80 -9.66
C ASP A 112 -5.04 -11.05 -10.13
N SER A 113 -5.38 -12.32 -10.33
CA SER A 113 -6.70 -12.75 -10.80
C SER A 113 -7.85 -12.43 -9.82
N LYS A 114 -7.54 -12.17 -8.56
CA LYS A 114 -8.51 -11.71 -7.56
C LYS A 114 -9.09 -10.34 -7.88
N PHE A 115 -8.35 -9.51 -8.61
CA PHE A 115 -8.82 -8.21 -9.09
C PHE A 115 -9.61 -8.38 -10.39
N THR A 116 -10.88 -8.65 -10.26
CA THR A 116 -11.81 -8.86 -11.38
C THR A 116 -12.26 -7.54 -12.03
N ALA A 117 -12.96 -7.63 -13.16
CA ALA A 117 -13.60 -6.46 -13.78
C ALA A 117 -14.63 -5.80 -12.84
N ALA A 118 -15.32 -6.58 -12.00
CA ALA A 118 -16.25 -6.04 -11.00
C ALA A 118 -15.53 -5.20 -9.94
N PHE A 119 -14.31 -5.60 -9.53
CA PHE A 119 -13.46 -4.80 -8.65
C PHE A 119 -13.07 -3.48 -9.32
N ASP A 120 -12.56 -3.52 -10.56
CA ASP A 120 -12.20 -2.31 -11.31
C ASP A 120 -13.42 -1.37 -11.46
N GLY A 121 -14.61 -1.94 -11.72
CA GLY A 121 -15.86 -1.21 -11.88
C GLY A 121 -16.29 -0.39 -10.65
N VAL A 122 -15.97 -0.86 -9.43
CA VAL A 122 -16.25 -0.10 -8.19
C VAL A 122 -15.52 1.24 -8.19
N PHE A 123 -14.24 1.25 -8.56
CA PHE A 123 -13.43 2.46 -8.60
C PHE A 123 -13.80 3.36 -9.79
N THR A 124 -14.03 2.75 -10.95
CA THR A 124 -14.41 3.50 -12.16
C THR A 124 -15.76 4.20 -12.00
N ALA A 125 -16.71 3.64 -11.24
CA ALA A 125 -17.99 4.27 -10.94
C ALA A 125 -17.85 5.56 -10.11
N GLU A 126 -16.72 5.74 -9.45
CA GLU A 126 -16.38 6.91 -8.62
C GLU A 126 -15.27 7.77 -9.28
N ASP A 127 -15.15 7.72 -10.61
CA ASP A 127 -14.17 8.46 -11.42
C ASP A 127 -12.71 8.18 -11.04
N VAL A 128 -12.42 7.02 -10.41
CA VAL A 128 -11.06 6.58 -10.09
C VAL A 128 -10.55 5.65 -11.18
N GLU A 129 -9.52 6.07 -11.91
CA GLU A 129 -8.88 5.29 -12.97
C GLU A 129 -8.04 4.15 -12.37
N VAL A 130 -8.29 2.90 -12.81
CA VAL A 130 -7.53 1.73 -12.37
C VAL A 130 -6.32 1.51 -13.26
N VAL A 131 -5.14 1.76 -12.70
CA VAL A 131 -3.85 1.61 -13.38
C VAL A 131 -3.23 0.26 -13.03
N LYS A 132 -3.20 -0.64 -14.03
CA LYS A 132 -2.54 -1.96 -13.89
C LYS A 132 -1.04 -1.82 -14.10
N ILE A 133 -0.24 -2.30 -13.16
CA ILE A 133 1.21 -2.25 -13.31
C ILE A 133 1.65 -2.97 -14.60
N PRO A 134 2.68 -2.44 -15.30
CA PRO A 134 3.21 -3.09 -16.50
C PRO A 134 3.69 -4.52 -16.18
N PRO A 135 3.53 -5.47 -17.11
CA PRO A 135 4.06 -6.82 -16.95
C PRO A 135 5.56 -6.79 -16.67
N ARG A 136 6.04 -7.64 -15.76
CA ARG A 136 7.45 -7.76 -15.38
C ARG A 136 8.10 -6.47 -14.84
N CYS A 137 7.29 -5.56 -14.28
CA CYS A 137 7.78 -4.34 -13.65
C CYS A 137 7.44 -4.34 -12.13
N PRO A 138 8.14 -5.15 -11.30
CA PRO A 138 7.85 -5.28 -9.89
C PRO A 138 7.95 -3.94 -9.14
N ARG A 139 8.86 -3.06 -9.57
CA ARG A 139 9.02 -1.74 -8.95
C ARG A 139 7.83 -0.79 -9.16
N ALA A 140 6.87 -1.15 -10.00
CA ALA A 140 5.73 -0.29 -10.29
C ALA A 140 4.76 -0.17 -9.10
N ASN A 141 4.69 -1.17 -8.19
CA ASN A 141 3.93 -1.12 -6.94
C ASN A 141 4.83 -0.97 -5.71
N ALA A 142 5.96 -0.29 -5.85
CA ALA A 142 6.99 -0.19 -4.80
C ALA A 142 6.47 0.38 -3.46
N PHE A 143 5.40 1.17 -3.47
CA PHE A 143 4.80 1.73 -2.26
C PHE A 143 4.08 0.65 -1.46
N ALA A 144 3.19 -0.12 -2.10
CA ALA A 144 2.48 -1.21 -1.45
C ALA A 144 3.44 -2.34 -1.03
N GLU A 145 4.40 -2.73 -1.90
CA GLU A 145 5.42 -3.72 -1.56
C GLU A 145 6.28 -3.29 -0.34
N ARG A 146 6.69 -2.02 -0.28
CA ARG A 146 7.42 -1.48 0.88
C ARG A 146 6.57 -1.54 2.12
N ARG A 147 5.28 -1.24 2.01
CA ARG A 147 4.34 -1.34 3.11
C ARG A 147 4.23 -2.77 3.64
N VAL A 148 4.02 -3.74 2.76
CA VAL A 148 3.99 -5.16 3.10
C VAL A 148 5.26 -5.57 3.85
N ARG A 149 6.42 -5.19 3.34
CA ARG A 149 7.71 -5.47 3.97
C ARG A 149 7.82 -4.87 5.38
N THR A 150 7.32 -3.65 5.57
CA THR A 150 7.30 -2.98 6.87
C THR A 150 6.38 -3.71 7.86
N VAL A 151 5.15 -4.06 7.46
CA VAL A 151 4.22 -4.84 8.30
C VAL A 151 4.84 -6.17 8.72
N ARG A 152 5.47 -6.88 7.79
CA ARG A 152 6.12 -8.14 8.08
C ARG A 152 7.23 -7.97 9.10
N ALA A 153 8.18 -7.08 8.85
CA ALA A 153 9.35 -6.88 9.70
C ALA A 153 9.01 -6.33 11.10
N GLU A 154 8.01 -5.47 11.19
CA GLU A 154 7.64 -4.81 12.46
C GLU A 154 6.58 -5.60 13.25
N CYS A 155 5.78 -6.45 12.60
CA CYS A 155 4.62 -7.09 13.22
C CYS A 155 4.55 -8.60 12.92
N THR A 156 4.14 -9.01 11.70
CA THR A 156 3.70 -10.39 11.45
C THR A 156 4.82 -11.44 11.48
N ASP A 157 6.06 -11.07 11.16
CA ASP A 157 7.20 -11.99 11.23
C ASP A 157 7.77 -12.11 12.67
N ARG A 158 7.20 -11.38 13.63
CA ARG A 158 7.63 -11.35 15.04
C ARG A 158 6.66 -12.01 16.00
N MET A 159 5.56 -12.58 15.49
CA MET A 159 4.55 -13.21 16.34
C MET A 159 3.93 -14.43 15.67
N LEU A 160 3.43 -15.33 16.47
CA LEU A 160 2.68 -16.50 15.99
C LEU A 160 1.21 -16.11 15.78
N ILE A 161 0.71 -16.29 14.59
CA ILE A 161 -0.70 -16.02 14.27
C ILE A 161 -1.50 -17.31 14.49
N ALA A 162 -2.47 -17.26 15.39
CA ALA A 162 -3.28 -18.40 15.79
C ALA A 162 -4.52 -18.64 14.90
N GLY A 163 -4.89 -17.66 14.05
CA GLY A 163 -6.05 -17.77 13.16
C GLY A 163 -6.45 -16.43 12.54
N GLU A 164 -7.51 -16.46 11.74
CA GLU A 164 -8.00 -15.31 10.99
C GLU A 164 -8.41 -14.13 11.90
N ARG A 165 -9.19 -14.39 12.96
CA ARG A 165 -9.59 -13.36 13.93
C ARG A 165 -8.40 -12.74 14.65
N HIS A 166 -7.42 -13.58 15.02
CA HIS A 166 -6.21 -13.10 15.66
C HIS A 166 -5.41 -12.18 14.71
N LEU A 167 -5.21 -12.60 13.47
CA LEU A 167 -4.52 -11.79 12.47
C LEU A 167 -5.25 -10.45 12.22
N HIS A 168 -6.57 -10.47 12.12
CA HIS A 168 -7.38 -9.26 11.97
C HIS A 168 -7.14 -8.29 13.13
N THR A 169 -7.28 -8.74 14.37
CA THR A 169 -7.06 -7.91 15.56
C THR A 169 -5.64 -7.35 15.62
N VAL A 170 -4.63 -8.15 15.27
CA VAL A 170 -3.24 -7.74 15.24
C VAL A 170 -3.03 -6.63 14.21
N LEU A 171 -3.58 -6.81 13.01
CA LEU A 171 -3.41 -5.86 11.91
C LEU A 171 -4.20 -4.56 12.13
N ASP A 172 -5.37 -4.61 12.77
CA ASP A 172 -6.11 -3.41 13.16
C ASP A 172 -5.29 -2.55 14.13
N ARG A 173 -4.78 -3.15 15.21
CA ARG A 173 -3.93 -2.45 16.18
C ARG A 173 -2.65 -1.92 15.55
N TYR A 174 -2.01 -2.72 14.69
CA TYR A 174 -0.82 -2.30 13.98
C TYR A 174 -1.11 -1.14 13.02
N THR A 175 -2.23 -1.20 12.29
CA THR A 175 -2.64 -0.15 11.34
C THR A 175 -3.01 1.14 12.07
N GLU A 176 -3.65 1.04 13.23
CA GLU A 176 -3.92 2.20 14.08
C GLU A 176 -2.62 2.87 14.54
N HIS A 177 -1.67 2.08 15.08
CA HIS A 177 -0.33 2.58 15.41
C HIS A 177 0.36 3.22 14.20
N TYR A 178 0.35 2.56 13.04
CA TYR A 178 0.97 3.08 11.84
C TYR A 178 0.40 4.42 11.40
N ASN A 179 -0.91 4.57 11.45
CA ASN A 179 -1.59 5.78 11.00
C ASN A 179 -1.53 6.92 12.02
N ARG A 180 -1.45 6.63 13.33
CA ARG A 180 -1.54 7.62 14.40
C ARG A 180 -0.26 7.84 15.20
N GLY A 181 0.58 6.81 15.33
CA GLY A 181 1.75 6.85 16.21
C GLY A 181 3.09 6.75 15.49
N ARG A 182 3.12 6.22 14.27
CA ARG A 182 4.37 5.94 13.58
C ARG A 182 4.89 7.15 12.80
N PRO A 183 6.10 7.69 13.12
CA PRO A 183 6.67 8.80 12.39
C PRO A 183 7.17 8.40 11.00
N HIS A 184 6.90 9.23 10.00
CA HIS A 184 7.33 9.03 8.61
C HIS A 184 8.28 10.13 8.14
N ARG A 185 9.45 9.76 7.63
CA ARG A 185 10.42 10.73 7.10
C ARG A 185 9.85 11.61 5.97
N SER A 186 9.00 11.04 5.13
CA SER A 186 8.34 11.77 4.03
C SER A 186 7.24 12.71 4.48
N LEU A 187 6.81 12.63 5.74
CA LEU A 187 5.84 13.50 6.39
C LEU A 187 6.50 14.33 7.50
N GLU A 188 7.79 14.60 7.39
CA GLU A 188 8.55 15.38 8.38
C GLU A 188 8.46 14.81 9.80
N LEU A 189 8.56 13.48 9.89
CA LEU A 189 8.44 12.69 11.12
C LEU A 189 7.05 12.70 11.76
N ARG A 190 6.01 13.16 11.05
CA ARG A 190 4.62 13.04 11.49
C ARG A 190 4.02 11.68 11.14
N ALA A 191 2.98 11.29 11.86
CA ALA A 191 2.13 10.17 11.49
C ALA A 191 1.11 10.58 10.41
N PRO A 192 0.56 9.63 9.62
CA PRO A 192 -0.43 9.93 8.58
C PRO A 192 -1.67 10.71 9.05
N CYS A 193 -2.11 10.48 10.30
CA CYS A 193 -3.26 11.17 10.89
C CYS A 193 -2.92 12.45 11.63
N ASP A 194 -1.65 12.82 11.75
CA ASP A 194 -1.27 14.01 12.49
C ASP A 194 -1.73 15.27 11.75
N ALA A 195 -2.36 16.17 12.49
CA ALA A 195 -2.66 17.51 12.01
C ALA A 195 -1.36 18.28 11.68
N THR A 196 -1.45 19.24 10.78
CA THR A 196 -0.34 20.04 10.26
C THR A 196 0.45 20.82 11.32
N ASN A 197 -0.09 20.97 12.51
CA ASN A 197 0.54 21.72 13.60
C ASN A 197 1.18 20.76 14.60
N VAL A 198 2.47 20.48 14.42
CA VAL A 198 3.28 19.85 15.46
C VAL A 198 3.51 20.88 16.56
N THR A 199 2.85 20.69 17.69
CA THR A 199 3.18 21.45 18.90
C THR A 199 4.56 20.98 19.40
N PRO A 200 5.54 21.87 19.63
CA PRO A 200 6.82 21.50 20.20
C PRO A 200 6.59 20.74 21.51
N LEU A 201 7.31 19.65 21.71
CA LEU A 201 7.26 18.88 22.96
C LEU A 201 7.63 19.79 24.14
N PRO A 202 6.70 20.21 24.99
CA PRO A 202 7.07 20.84 26.24
C PRO A 202 7.71 19.77 27.13
N MET A 203 8.68 20.15 27.96
CA MET A 203 9.30 19.26 28.93
C MET A 203 8.25 18.68 29.88
N GLY A 204 8.13 17.37 29.95
CA GLY A 204 7.17 16.63 30.77
C GLY A 204 7.48 15.15 30.85
N THR A 205 6.88 14.46 31.80
CA THR A 205 7.07 13.01 32.00
C THR A 205 6.49 12.24 30.82
N LEU A 206 7.28 11.35 30.22
CA LEU A 206 6.84 10.46 29.16
C LEU A 206 6.30 9.16 29.75
N ARG A 207 5.13 8.73 29.28
CA ARG A 207 4.58 7.39 29.57
C ARG A 207 4.72 6.51 28.34
N ARG A 208 5.23 5.30 28.56
CA ARG A 208 5.29 4.25 27.55
C ARG A 208 3.93 3.54 27.48
N HIS A 209 3.39 3.41 26.30
CA HIS A 209 2.21 2.61 25.99
C HIS A 209 2.63 1.43 25.11
N GLU A 210 2.35 0.23 25.56
CA GLU A 210 2.70 -1.01 24.87
C GLU A 210 1.58 -1.43 23.91
N ILE A 211 1.95 -1.67 22.65
CA ILE A 211 1.06 -2.16 21.62
C ILE A 211 1.50 -3.57 21.23
N LEU A 212 0.54 -4.46 20.98
CA LEU A 212 0.77 -5.86 20.62
C LEU A 212 1.68 -6.59 21.64
N GLY A 213 1.37 -6.44 22.94
CA GLY A 213 2.11 -7.12 24.00
C GLY A 213 3.56 -6.64 24.17
N GLY A 214 3.83 -5.37 23.89
CA GLY A 214 5.16 -4.76 24.00
C GLY A 214 6.03 -4.92 22.75
N LEU A 215 5.52 -5.51 21.67
CA LEU A 215 6.22 -5.59 20.39
C LEU A 215 6.51 -4.21 19.82
N ILE A 216 5.57 -3.27 20.02
CA ILE A 216 5.71 -1.86 19.66
C ILE A 216 5.47 -1.02 20.90
N ASN A 217 6.22 0.06 21.05
CA ASN A 217 6.08 1.01 22.14
C ASN A 217 5.78 2.40 21.58
N GLU A 218 4.72 3.01 22.07
CA GLU A 218 4.41 4.42 21.86
C GLU A 218 4.74 5.20 23.14
N TYR A 219 5.13 6.45 22.95
CA TYR A 219 5.47 7.34 24.05
C TYR A 219 4.55 8.54 24.02
N HIS A 220 3.72 8.65 25.03
CA HIS A 220 2.78 9.75 25.19
C HIS A 220 3.19 10.61 26.39
N ARG A 221 2.76 11.84 26.35
CA ARG A 221 2.94 12.74 27.48
C ARG A 221 2.00 12.32 28.62
N ALA A 222 2.50 12.30 29.85
CA ALA A 222 1.64 12.22 31.02
C ALA A 222 0.85 13.53 31.13
N ALA A 223 -0.48 13.41 31.26
CA ALA A 223 -1.35 14.54 31.54
C ALA A 223 -1.06 15.09 32.94
#